data_40da684ff49dabeeab8eef8f465ec4be
#
_entry.id   40da684ff49dabeeab8eef8f465ec4be
#
_cell.length_a   1.000
_cell.length_b   1.000
_cell.length_c   1.000
_cell.angle_alpha   90.00
_cell.angle_beta   90.00
_cell.angle_gamma   90.00
#
_symmetry.space_group_name_H-M   'P 1'
#
loop_
_entity.id
_entity.type
_entity.pdbx_description
1 polymer ?
#
loop_
_entity_poly.entity_id
_entity_poly.type
_entity_poly.pdbx_seq_one_letter_code
_entity_poly.pdbx_strand_id
1 'polypeptide(L)' 'MSLDHEAIYKAYAGTVVAIDDSKGAFDASGNSVSLEQSKIDAARATLDAEAAATLYQRQR' A
#
# COMPACT_ATOMS: atom_id res chain seq x y z
N MET A 1 -15.98 0.80 -3.21
CA MET A 1 -14.98 0.25 -2.31
C MET A 1 -13.67 0.99 -2.48
N SER A 2 -13.06 1.44 -1.39
CA SER A 2 -11.81 2.19 -1.50
C SER A 2 -10.63 1.25 -1.69
N LEU A 3 -9.58 1.75 -2.34
CA LEU A 3 -8.35 1.02 -2.51
C LEU A 3 -7.56 1.01 -1.19
N ASP A 4 -6.72 0.00 -1.02
CA ASP A 4 -5.85 -0.10 0.15
C ASP A 4 -4.61 0.75 -0.09
N HIS A 5 -4.72 2.05 0.17
CA HIS A 5 -3.67 3.02 -0.14
C HIS A 5 -2.35 2.68 0.53
N GLU A 6 -2.37 2.33 1.81
CA GLU A 6 -1.16 1.99 2.55
C GLU A 6 -0.44 0.79 1.94
N ALA A 7 -1.18 -0.27 1.65
CA ALA A 7 -0.60 -1.48 1.08
C ALA A 7 -0.07 -1.22 -0.33
N ILE A 8 -0.78 -0.41 -1.12
CA ILE A 8 -0.34 -0.05 -2.46
C ILE A 8 0.96 0.75 -2.41
N TYR A 9 1.04 1.74 -1.53
CA TYR A 9 2.26 2.52 -1.38
C TYR A 9 3.43 1.66 -0.92
N LYS A 10 3.18 0.69 -0.06
CA LYS A 10 4.22 -0.23 0.39
C LYS A 10 4.66 -1.17 -0.73
N ALA A 11 3.72 -1.76 -1.44
CA ALA A 11 4.01 -2.71 -2.51
C ALA A 11 4.73 -2.05 -3.69
N TYR A 12 4.38 -0.80 -3.98
CA TYR A 12 4.91 -0.07 -5.13
C TYR A 12 5.72 1.15 -4.69
N ALA A 13 6.45 1.03 -3.59
CA ALA A 13 7.29 2.12 -3.08
C ALA A 13 8.25 2.60 -4.15
N GLY A 14 8.30 3.92 -4.36
CA GLY A 14 9.15 4.52 -5.37
C GLY A 14 8.54 4.53 -6.78
N THR A 15 7.43 3.84 -6.99
CA THR A 15 6.72 3.82 -8.28
C THR A 15 5.43 4.61 -8.21
N VAL A 16 4.55 4.25 -7.28
CA VAL A 16 3.25 4.92 -7.12
C VAL A 16 3.43 6.15 -6.26
N VAL A 17 3.01 7.31 -6.77
CA VAL A 17 3.06 8.58 -6.02
C VAL A 17 1.68 9.14 -5.74
N ALA A 18 0.64 8.65 -6.42
CA ALA A 18 -0.74 9.08 -6.21
C ALA A 18 -1.69 7.91 -6.40
N ILE A 19 -2.75 7.89 -5.61
CA ILE A 19 -3.77 6.87 -5.69
C ILE A 19 -5.13 7.54 -5.68
N ASP A 20 -6.00 7.15 -6.63
CA ASP A 20 -7.37 7.61 -6.71
C ASP A 20 -8.28 6.39 -6.63
N ASP A 21 -9.24 6.40 -5.71
CA ASP A 21 -10.14 5.26 -5.50
C ASP A 21 -10.95 4.92 -6.76
N SER A 22 -11.17 5.91 -7.62
CA SER A 22 -11.93 5.71 -8.86
C SER A 22 -11.05 5.37 -10.05
N LYS A 23 -9.84 5.93 -10.11
CA LYS A 23 -8.98 5.84 -11.28
C LYS A 23 -7.80 4.89 -11.12
N GLY A 24 -7.44 4.55 -9.91
CA GLY A 24 -6.32 3.67 -9.60
C GLY A 24 -5.07 4.43 -9.22
N ALA A 25 -3.91 3.83 -9.44
CA ALA A 25 -2.64 4.40 -9.02
C ALA A 25 -1.89 5.02 -10.19
N PHE A 26 -1.10 6.05 -9.89
CA PHE A 26 -0.32 6.78 -10.89
C PHE A 26 1.11 6.97 -10.40
N ASP A 27 2.04 7.01 -11.35
CA ASP A 27 3.45 7.25 -11.06
C ASP A 27 3.78 8.75 -11.11
N ALA A 28 5.06 9.06 -10.90
CA ALA A 28 5.51 10.46 -10.90
C ALA A 28 5.34 11.16 -12.26
N SER A 29 5.25 10.39 -13.33
CA SER A 29 5.02 10.92 -14.67
C SER A 29 3.54 11.09 -15.00
N GLY A 30 2.66 10.65 -14.11
CA GLY A 30 1.22 10.72 -14.32
C GLY A 30 0.66 9.54 -15.09
N ASN A 31 1.47 8.49 -15.29
CA ASN A 31 1.03 7.30 -15.99
C ASN A 31 0.34 6.34 -15.03
N SER A 32 -0.66 5.63 -15.55
CA SER A 32 -1.39 4.64 -14.77
C SER A 32 -0.48 3.46 -14.42
N VAL A 33 -0.49 3.05 -13.16
CA VAL A 33 0.30 1.92 -12.67
C VAL A 33 -0.62 0.72 -12.50
N SER A 34 -0.22 -0.40 -13.11
CA SER A 34 -0.98 -1.65 -12.99
C SER A 34 -0.82 -2.23 -11.59
N LEU A 35 -1.93 -2.48 -10.91
CA LEU A 35 -1.91 -3.02 -9.55
C LEU A 35 -2.19 -4.51 -9.56
N GLU A 36 -1.40 -5.26 -8.80
CA GLU A 36 -1.59 -6.70 -8.64
C GLU A 36 -2.08 -6.98 -7.24
N GLN A 37 -3.22 -7.65 -7.13
CA GLN A 37 -3.84 -7.92 -5.84
C GLN A 37 -2.94 -8.76 -4.94
N SER A 38 -2.21 -9.72 -5.52
CA SER A 38 -1.31 -10.56 -4.72
C SER A 38 -0.20 -9.75 -4.04
N LYS A 39 0.33 -8.73 -4.73
CA LYS A 39 1.33 -7.85 -4.15
C LYS A 39 0.74 -6.96 -3.07
N ILE A 40 -0.46 -6.47 -3.30
CA ILE A 40 -1.17 -5.64 -2.33
C ILE A 40 -1.48 -6.45 -1.07
N ASP A 41 -1.94 -7.69 -1.24
CA ASP A 41 -2.23 -8.58 -0.12
C ASP A 41 -0.97 -8.88 0.70
N ALA A 42 0.14 -9.14 0.03
CA ALA A 42 1.41 -9.38 0.71
C ALA A 42 1.87 -8.15 1.49
N ALA A 43 1.72 -6.97 0.89
CA ALA A 43 2.07 -5.71 1.54
C ALA A 43 1.17 -5.45 2.75
N ARG A 44 -0.12 -5.75 2.64
CA ARG A 44 -1.05 -5.61 3.75
C ARG A 44 -0.67 -6.53 4.92
N ALA A 45 -0.30 -7.77 4.61
CA ALA A 45 0.15 -8.70 5.64
C ALA A 45 1.40 -8.18 6.36
N THR A 46 2.34 -7.58 5.61
CA THR A 46 3.54 -6.99 6.18
C THR A 46 3.21 -5.80 7.06
N LEU A 47 2.33 -4.91 6.61
CA LEU A 47 1.91 -3.75 7.38
C LEU A 47 1.20 -4.16 8.68
N ASP A 48 0.35 -5.17 8.61
CA ASP A 48 -0.35 -5.65 9.78
C ASP A 48 0.63 -6.26 10.79
N ALA A 49 1.63 -6.98 10.32
CA ALA A 49 2.67 -7.55 11.18
C ALA A 49 3.51 -6.45 11.83
N GLU A 50 3.88 -5.42 11.07
CA GLU A 50 4.64 -4.29 11.60
C GLU A 50 3.82 -3.50 12.62
N ALA A 51 2.54 -3.27 12.35
CA ALA A 51 1.66 -2.56 13.26
C ALA A 51 1.47 -3.34 14.57
N ALA A 52 1.31 -4.66 14.47
CA ALA A 52 1.15 -5.51 15.65
C ALA A 52 2.42 -5.50 16.50
N ALA A 53 3.59 -5.57 15.86
CA ALA A 53 4.86 -5.53 16.58
C ALA A 53 5.06 -4.20 17.30
N THR A 54 4.74 -3.10 16.62
CA THR A 54 4.86 -1.77 17.21
C THR A 54 3.91 -1.60 18.39
N LEU A 55 2.67 -2.02 18.21
CA LEU A 55 1.66 -1.93 19.27
C LEU A 55 2.07 -2.75 20.50
N TYR A 56 2.60 -3.94 20.26
CA TYR A 56 3.08 -4.82 21.32
C TYR A 56 4.19 -4.15 22.11
N GLN A 57 5.12 -3.52 21.44
CA GLN A 57 6.23 -2.82 22.09
C GLN A 57 5.77 -1.66 22.95
N ARG A 58 4.73 -0.97 22.53
CA ARG A 58 4.20 0.18 23.28
C ARG A 58 3.52 -0.20 24.58
N GLN A 59 3.07 -1.41 24.68
CA GLN A 59 2.39 -1.88 25.89
C GLN A 59 3.31 -2.26 27.03
N ARG A 60 4.59 -2.19 26.82
CA ARG A 60 5.58 -2.55 27.84
C ARG A 60 5.92 -1.43 28.79
#